data_a2c9596c1b5e2fb239f65b3286f77aba
#
_entry.id   a2c9596c1b5e2fb239f65b3286f77aba
#
_cell.length_a   1.000
_cell.length_b   1.000
_cell.length_c   1.000
_cell.angle_alpha   90.00
_cell.angle_beta   90.00
_cell.angle_gamma   90.00
#
_symmetry.space_group_name_H-M   'P 1'
#
loop_
_entity.id
_entity.type
_entity.pdbx_description
1 polymer ?
#
loop_
_entity_poly.entity_id
_entity_poly.type
_entity_poly.pdbx_seq_one_letter_code
_entity_poly.pdbx_strand_id
1 'polypeptide(L)'
;MDTPTLEDLAGDPHPHLARLRASAPVAYLSALGGYLVTGRAAAIEVLRAPHAFTVDDPRFSTARVVGPSMLSLDGAEHERHRAPFVGPFRPRRIDANFGSLVAAHVARLVGAVAADGSRTAELRSSVAGPLAAAMVAHGLGLDGDDDAVVTDLLGWYAEIVTSVSGAAAGGPVTSAGAEAMAALATSLRAHLGGGRSSLLVDAVAGGTLDAEEVISDAAVLMFGGIETTEAMILNALWFVLGERWIPGTSGPSGVATAVEESLRLEPAAAVVDRYATADVVLAGTAVEAGALVEVSLAGANRDPAEFPGPDRFDPTRPNLRRQLAFASGPHVCLGMDLARLETCVAVGALLQRLPGLRLAEGTPPPTGLVFRKPERLDVSWRAQ
;
A
#
# COMPACT_ATOMS: atom_id res chain seq x y z
N MET A 1 25.77 19.84 1.61
CA MET A 1 25.35 18.49 2.01
C MET A 1 25.09 17.72 0.73
N ASP A 2 25.55 16.48 0.69
CA ASP A 2 25.24 15.62 -0.46
C ASP A 2 23.73 15.37 -0.52
N THR A 3 23.11 15.81 -1.60
CA THR A 3 21.67 15.67 -1.82
C THR A 3 21.42 14.24 -2.32
N PRO A 4 20.50 13.46 -1.73
CA PRO A 4 20.26 12.09 -2.15
C PRO A 4 19.76 12.03 -3.60
N THR A 5 20.22 11.02 -4.31
CA THR A 5 19.71 10.66 -5.64
C THR A 5 18.40 9.87 -5.54
N LEU A 6 17.70 9.66 -6.65
CA LEU A 6 16.54 8.75 -6.68
C LEU A 6 16.95 7.31 -6.37
N GLU A 7 18.15 6.90 -6.76
CA GLU A 7 18.69 5.56 -6.46
C GLU A 7 18.92 5.38 -4.96
N ASP A 8 19.48 6.40 -4.27
CA ASP A 8 19.64 6.40 -2.82
C ASP A 8 18.28 6.26 -2.11
N LEU A 9 17.26 7.01 -2.60
CA LEU A 9 15.92 6.98 -2.01
C LEU A 9 15.17 5.66 -2.32
N ALA A 10 15.44 5.03 -3.44
CA ALA A 10 14.86 3.74 -3.80
C ALA A 10 15.57 2.57 -3.10
N GLY A 11 16.87 2.68 -2.85
CA GLY A 11 17.67 1.66 -2.15
C GLY A 11 17.43 1.69 -0.64
N ASP A 12 18.33 2.30 0.11
CA ASP A 12 18.17 2.55 1.57
C ASP A 12 17.96 4.05 1.85
N PRO A 13 16.70 4.52 1.88
CA PRO A 13 16.40 5.93 2.09
C PRO A 13 16.61 6.39 3.52
N HIS A 14 16.61 5.50 4.49
CA HIS A 14 16.47 5.83 5.91
C HIS A 14 17.59 6.74 6.46
N PRO A 15 18.89 6.50 6.16
CA PRO A 15 19.96 7.41 6.58
C PRO A 15 19.82 8.80 5.95
N HIS A 16 19.37 8.87 4.69
CA HIS A 16 19.16 10.13 3.98
C HIS A 16 17.99 10.91 4.56
N LEU A 17 16.85 10.23 4.78
CA LEU A 17 15.65 10.81 5.40
C LEU A 17 15.93 11.32 6.82
N ALA A 18 16.73 10.59 7.60
CA ALA A 18 17.13 11.01 8.94
C ALA A 18 17.96 12.30 8.92
N ARG A 19 18.95 12.39 8.00
CA ARG A 19 19.77 13.60 7.83
C ARG A 19 18.94 14.80 7.37
N LEU A 20 18.09 14.61 6.37
CA LEU A 20 17.19 15.67 5.87
C LEU A 20 16.28 16.16 6.99
N ARG A 21 15.60 15.27 7.70
CA ARG A 21 14.72 15.64 8.81
C ARG A 21 15.43 16.45 9.91
N ALA A 22 16.68 16.08 10.22
CA ALA A 22 17.46 16.76 11.25
C ALA A 22 17.90 18.17 10.82
N SER A 23 18.13 18.40 9.53
CA SER A 23 18.61 19.69 9.00
C SER A 23 17.45 20.59 8.54
N ALA A 24 16.50 20.02 7.80
CA ALA A 24 15.31 20.70 7.28
C ALA A 24 14.20 19.66 7.05
N PRO A 25 13.14 19.63 7.88
CA PRO A 25 12.08 18.63 7.76
C PRO A 25 11.29 18.72 6.46
N VAL A 26 11.44 19.83 5.73
CA VAL A 26 10.96 20.07 4.36
C VAL A 26 12.14 20.59 3.56
N ALA A 27 12.56 19.87 2.53
CA ALA A 27 13.71 20.21 1.71
C ALA A 27 13.42 20.05 0.22
N TYR A 28 13.82 21.03 -0.60
CA TYR A 28 13.78 20.91 -2.05
C TYR A 28 14.85 19.91 -2.50
N LEU A 29 14.47 18.91 -3.28
CA LEU A 29 15.37 17.94 -3.90
C LEU A 29 15.29 18.07 -5.42
N SER A 30 16.39 18.43 -6.04
CA SER A 30 16.47 18.55 -7.51
C SER A 30 16.21 17.21 -8.22
N ALA A 31 16.56 16.09 -7.57
CA ALA A 31 16.31 14.76 -8.09
C ALA A 31 14.80 14.44 -8.20
N LEU A 32 13.95 15.02 -7.33
CA LEU A 32 12.50 14.89 -7.37
C LEU A 32 11.84 16.02 -8.19
N GLY A 33 12.55 17.12 -8.43
CA GLY A 33 11.94 18.33 -8.96
C GLY A 33 10.90 18.97 -8.04
N GLY A 34 10.98 18.73 -6.73
CA GLY A 34 10.00 19.13 -5.74
C GLY A 34 10.54 19.08 -4.31
N TYR A 35 9.64 19.29 -3.36
CA TYR A 35 9.94 19.27 -1.93
C TYR A 35 9.66 17.90 -1.33
N LEU A 36 10.62 17.36 -0.57
CA LEU A 36 10.44 16.16 0.24
C LEU A 36 10.15 16.54 1.70
N VAL A 37 9.02 16.07 2.22
CA VAL A 37 8.59 16.27 3.61
C VAL A 37 8.96 15.04 4.42
N THR A 38 9.92 15.17 5.34
CA THR A 38 10.44 14.06 6.16
C THR A 38 10.05 14.15 7.63
N GLY A 39 9.67 15.35 8.12
CA GLY A 39 9.21 15.58 9.48
C GLY A 39 7.74 15.22 9.65
N ARG A 40 7.41 14.52 10.75
CA ARG A 40 6.04 14.03 11.00
C ARG A 40 5.00 15.14 11.16
N ALA A 41 5.33 16.24 11.82
CA ALA A 41 4.39 17.36 12.00
C ALA A 41 4.01 17.97 10.65
N ALA A 42 5.00 18.27 9.81
CA ALA A 42 4.78 18.81 8.47
C ALA A 42 4.03 17.81 7.56
N ALA A 43 4.33 16.51 7.67
CA ALA A 43 3.61 15.48 6.94
C ALA A 43 2.12 15.47 7.27
N ILE A 44 1.75 15.58 8.56
CA ILE A 44 0.35 15.65 8.99
C ILE A 44 -0.31 16.94 8.49
N GLU A 45 0.40 18.07 8.53
CA GLU A 45 -0.09 19.36 8.03
C GLU A 45 -0.46 19.25 6.55
N VAL A 46 0.46 18.75 5.71
CA VAL A 46 0.21 18.56 4.27
C VAL A 46 -0.97 17.61 4.02
N LEU A 47 -0.98 16.44 4.68
CA LEU A 47 -2.00 15.42 4.46
C LEU A 47 -3.42 15.85 4.88
N ARG A 48 -3.53 16.82 5.79
CA ARG A 48 -4.83 17.30 6.31
C ARG A 48 -5.32 18.61 5.71
N ALA A 49 -4.55 19.20 4.81
CA ALA A 49 -4.86 20.48 4.21
C ALA A 49 -5.03 20.38 2.67
N PRO A 50 -6.04 19.63 2.16
CA PRO A 50 -6.22 19.45 0.71
C PRO A 50 -6.46 20.78 -0.04
N HIS A 51 -6.97 21.81 0.63
CA HIS A 51 -7.12 23.14 0.06
C HIS A 51 -5.78 23.85 -0.21
N ALA A 52 -4.71 23.47 0.48
CA ALA A 52 -3.36 24.01 0.30
C ALA A 52 -2.43 23.03 -0.45
N PHE A 53 -2.71 21.73 -0.37
CA PHE A 53 -1.90 20.66 -0.94
C PHE A 53 -2.81 19.60 -1.60
N THR A 54 -3.08 19.79 -2.89
CA THR A 54 -4.04 18.98 -3.65
C THR A 54 -3.40 17.72 -4.25
N VAL A 55 -4.23 16.70 -4.50
CA VAL A 55 -3.93 15.59 -5.42
C VAL A 55 -4.51 15.82 -6.81
N ASP A 56 -5.46 16.78 -6.94
CA ASP A 56 -6.12 17.11 -8.20
C ASP A 56 -5.22 18.00 -9.06
N ASP A 57 -4.23 17.35 -9.66
CA ASP A 57 -3.24 17.98 -10.54
C ASP A 57 -3.03 17.10 -11.79
N PRO A 58 -2.95 17.69 -13.00
CA PRO A 58 -2.74 16.93 -14.25
C PRO A 58 -1.48 16.06 -14.27
N ARG A 59 -0.51 16.32 -13.40
CA ARG A 59 0.72 15.55 -13.27
C ARG A 59 0.56 14.29 -12.41
N PHE A 60 -0.56 14.16 -11.68
CA PHE A 60 -0.79 13.00 -10.82
C PHE A 60 -0.83 11.71 -11.64
N SER A 61 0.21 10.89 -11.52
CA SER A 61 0.51 9.79 -12.44
C SER A 61 -0.59 8.74 -12.52
N THR A 62 -1.22 8.40 -11.41
CA THR A 62 -2.29 7.40 -11.37
C THR A 62 -3.50 7.85 -12.20
N ALA A 63 -3.92 9.12 -12.09
CA ALA A 63 -5.03 9.65 -12.87
C ALA A 63 -4.80 9.60 -14.38
N ARG A 64 -3.55 9.72 -14.81
CA ARG A 64 -3.17 9.64 -16.23
C ARG A 64 -3.37 8.24 -16.82
N VAL A 65 -3.37 7.20 -15.99
CA VAL A 65 -3.51 5.79 -16.43
C VAL A 65 -4.94 5.28 -16.22
N VAL A 66 -5.52 5.53 -15.03
CA VAL A 66 -6.82 4.94 -14.65
C VAL A 66 -8.00 5.92 -14.74
N GLY A 67 -7.73 7.19 -15.01
CA GLY A 67 -8.72 8.26 -15.03
C GLY A 67 -8.93 8.93 -13.65
N PRO A 68 -9.80 9.97 -13.59
CA PRO A 68 -10.19 10.61 -12.35
C PRO A 68 -10.84 9.60 -11.39
N SER A 69 -10.52 9.67 -10.11
CA SER A 69 -10.97 8.71 -9.10
C SER A 69 -10.89 9.29 -7.70
N MET A 70 -11.39 8.56 -6.69
CA MET A 70 -11.26 8.95 -5.28
C MET A 70 -9.80 9.18 -4.83
N LEU A 71 -8.80 8.74 -5.58
CA LEU A 71 -7.38 8.94 -5.25
C LEU A 71 -6.84 10.27 -5.78
N SER A 72 -7.35 10.75 -6.91
CA SER A 72 -6.83 11.89 -7.67
C SER A 72 -7.74 13.12 -7.67
N LEU A 73 -8.87 13.08 -6.98
CA LEU A 73 -9.82 14.16 -6.82
C LEU A 73 -9.80 14.71 -5.40
N ASP A 74 -10.14 15.98 -5.22
CA ASP A 74 -10.28 16.64 -3.92
C ASP A 74 -11.68 17.24 -3.69
N GLY A 75 -11.95 17.68 -2.46
CA GLY A 75 -13.19 18.36 -2.10
C GLY A 75 -14.46 17.52 -2.34
N ALA A 76 -15.49 18.15 -2.90
CA ALA A 76 -16.79 17.51 -3.10
C ALA A 76 -16.74 16.33 -4.07
N GLU A 77 -15.90 16.40 -5.11
CA GLU A 77 -15.73 15.30 -6.06
C GLU A 77 -15.07 14.08 -5.41
N HIS A 78 -14.02 14.30 -4.59
CA HIS A 78 -13.45 13.22 -3.80
C HIS A 78 -14.51 12.56 -2.89
N GLU A 79 -15.30 13.36 -2.17
CA GLU A 79 -16.36 12.85 -1.30
C GLU A 79 -17.40 12.05 -2.10
N ARG A 80 -17.81 12.54 -3.28
CA ARG A 80 -18.75 11.86 -4.17
C ARG A 80 -18.25 10.50 -4.63
N HIS A 81 -16.98 10.43 -5.08
CA HIS A 81 -16.35 9.19 -5.51
C HIS A 81 -16.12 8.20 -4.36
N ARG A 82 -15.72 8.69 -3.20
CA ARG A 82 -15.37 7.88 -2.04
C ARG A 82 -16.58 7.32 -1.27
N ALA A 83 -17.68 8.10 -1.18
CA ALA A 83 -18.82 7.78 -0.32
C ALA A 83 -19.41 6.38 -0.53
N PRO A 84 -19.63 5.88 -1.78
CA PRO A 84 -20.20 4.56 -2.02
C PRO A 84 -19.35 3.42 -1.44
N PHE A 85 -18.02 3.62 -1.37
CA PHE A 85 -17.08 2.59 -0.96
C PHE A 85 -16.78 2.56 0.55
N VAL A 86 -17.09 3.63 1.30
CA VAL A 86 -16.76 3.70 2.75
C VAL A 86 -17.46 2.64 3.59
N GLY A 87 -18.74 2.37 3.27
CA GLY A 87 -19.59 1.49 4.09
C GLY A 87 -19.02 0.10 4.32
N PRO A 88 -18.68 -0.65 3.28
CA PRO A 88 -18.13 -2.01 3.33
C PRO A 88 -16.79 -2.12 4.06
N PHE A 89 -15.93 -1.08 4.00
CA PHE A 89 -14.60 -1.05 4.61
C PHE A 89 -14.58 -0.49 6.04
N ARG A 90 -15.76 -0.22 6.63
CA ARG A 90 -15.80 0.18 8.05
C ARG A 90 -15.28 -0.95 8.95
N PRO A 91 -14.49 -0.66 10.00
CA PRO A 91 -13.87 -1.66 10.87
C PRO A 91 -14.83 -2.75 11.36
N ARG A 92 -16.06 -2.36 11.73
CA ARG A 92 -17.10 -3.29 12.21
C ARG A 92 -17.63 -4.24 11.14
N ARG A 93 -17.36 -4.00 9.86
CA ARG A 93 -17.84 -4.81 8.74
C ARG A 93 -16.74 -5.68 8.12
N ILE A 94 -15.47 -5.37 8.37
CA ILE A 94 -14.33 -6.09 7.78
C ILE A 94 -14.39 -7.58 8.11
N ASP A 95 -14.53 -7.95 9.38
CA ASP A 95 -14.60 -9.37 9.76
C ASP A 95 -15.82 -10.06 9.15
N ALA A 96 -16.97 -9.39 9.12
CA ALA A 96 -18.19 -9.96 8.55
C ALA A 96 -18.11 -10.15 7.03
N ASN A 97 -17.48 -9.19 6.32
CA ASN A 97 -17.41 -9.21 4.87
C ASN A 97 -16.25 -10.05 4.33
N PHE A 98 -15.10 -10.01 5.02
CA PHE A 98 -13.83 -10.57 4.50
C PHE A 98 -13.19 -11.62 5.40
N GLY A 99 -13.55 -11.70 6.69
CA GLY A 99 -12.85 -12.54 7.66
C GLY A 99 -12.77 -14.01 7.27
N SER A 100 -13.88 -14.61 6.85
CA SER A 100 -13.92 -16.00 6.40
C SER A 100 -13.21 -16.22 5.07
N LEU A 101 -13.28 -15.26 4.14
CA LEU A 101 -12.59 -15.32 2.85
C LEU A 101 -11.07 -15.29 3.06
N VAL A 102 -10.57 -14.31 3.82
CA VAL A 102 -9.15 -14.21 4.15
C VAL A 102 -8.64 -15.50 4.80
N ALA A 103 -9.37 -16.02 5.80
CA ALA A 103 -8.98 -17.25 6.48
C ALA A 103 -8.92 -18.46 5.54
N ALA A 104 -9.90 -18.62 4.64
CA ALA A 104 -9.96 -19.71 3.68
C ALA A 104 -8.82 -19.62 2.66
N HIS A 105 -8.59 -18.45 2.05
CA HIS A 105 -7.50 -18.27 1.08
C HIS A 105 -6.12 -18.45 1.71
N VAL A 106 -5.89 -17.90 2.89
CA VAL A 106 -4.64 -18.10 3.64
C VAL A 106 -4.42 -19.58 3.95
N ALA A 107 -5.45 -20.30 4.43
CA ALA A 107 -5.34 -21.72 4.71
C ALA A 107 -4.99 -22.53 3.46
N ARG A 108 -5.61 -22.21 2.31
CA ARG A 108 -5.34 -22.85 1.00
C ARG A 108 -3.89 -22.58 0.56
N LEU A 109 -3.47 -21.32 0.50
CA LEU A 109 -2.17 -20.90 -0.01
C LEU A 109 -1.02 -21.41 0.88
N VAL A 110 -1.12 -21.20 2.19
CA VAL A 110 -0.11 -21.68 3.15
C VAL A 110 -0.11 -23.20 3.23
N GLY A 111 -1.28 -23.84 3.08
CA GLY A 111 -1.41 -25.29 2.99
C GLY A 111 -0.69 -25.87 1.77
N ALA A 112 -0.80 -25.23 0.61
CA ALA A 112 -0.09 -25.62 -0.61
C ALA A 112 1.43 -25.51 -0.44
N VAL A 113 1.91 -24.39 0.11
CA VAL A 113 3.34 -24.22 0.43
C VAL A 113 3.85 -25.29 1.39
N ALA A 114 3.09 -25.60 2.46
CA ALA A 114 3.50 -26.63 3.43
C ALA A 114 3.52 -28.05 2.86
N ALA A 115 2.67 -28.34 1.87
CA ALA A 115 2.52 -29.65 1.23
C ALA A 115 3.52 -29.91 0.12
N ASP A 116 4.21 -28.89 -0.41
CA ASP A 116 5.15 -29.01 -1.53
C ASP A 116 6.37 -29.92 -1.23
N GLY A 117 6.71 -30.11 0.01
CA GLY A 117 7.80 -31.00 0.44
C GLY A 117 9.22 -30.40 0.27
N SER A 118 9.40 -29.32 -0.46
CA SER A 118 10.70 -28.66 -0.73
C SER A 118 11.31 -28.01 0.52
N ARG A 119 10.45 -27.60 1.47
CA ARG A 119 10.82 -26.82 2.67
C ARG A 119 11.48 -25.48 2.37
N THR A 120 11.27 -24.99 1.18
CA THR A 120 11.63 -23.67 0.73
C THR A 120 10.48 -23.12 -0.09
N ALA A 121 10.27 -21.82 -0.05
CA ALA A 121 9.26 -21.16 -0.88
C ALA A 121 9.65 -19.70 -1.15
N GLU A 122 9.16 -19.17 -2.27
CA GLU A 122 9.15 -17.74 -2.55
C GLU A 122 7.75 -17.22 -2.19
N LEU A 123 7.63 -16.44 -1.11
CA LEU A 123 6.33 -16.10 -0.51
C LEU A 123 5.59 -14.96 -1.24
N ARG A 124 6.25 -14.18 -2.07
CA ARG A 124 5.58 -13.14 -2.86
C ARG A 124 4.61 -13.78 -3.85
N SER A 125 5.12 -14.67 -4.70
CA SER A 125 4.34 -15.33 -5.75
C SER A 125 3.45 -16.47 -5.24
N SER A 126 3.83 -17.13 -4.14
CA SER A 126 3.08 -18.29 -3.65
C SER A 126 1.99 -17.94 -2.63
N VAL A 127 2.10 -16.78 -1.94
CA VAL A 127 1.15 -16.41 -0.87
C VAL A 127 0.68 -14.96 -0.98
N ALA A 128 1.60 -13.98 -0.91
CA ALA A 128 1.22 -12.59 -0.70
C ALA A 128 0.46 -11.97 -1.89
N GLY A 129 0.99 -12.11 -3.10
CA GLY A 129 0.34 -11.61 -4.32
C GLY A 129 -1.00 -12.29 -4.61
N PRO A 130 -1.07 -13.66 -4.63
CA PRO A 130 -2.34 -14.36 -4.81
C PRO A 130 -3.40 -14.05 -3.77
N LEU A 131 -3.03 -13.88 -2.49
CA LEU A 131 -3.98 -13.50 -1.44
C LEU A 131 -4.55 -12.09 -1.71
N ALA A 132 -3.68 -11.11 -1.92
CA ALA A 132 -4.08 -9.74 -2.18
C ALA A 132 -5.00 -9.63 -3.42
N ALA A 133 -4.64 -10.32 -4.51
CA ALA A 133 -5.44 -10.33 -5.73
C ALA A 133 -6.81 -11.01 -5.54
N ALA A 134 -6.87 -12.13 -4.80
CA ALA A 134 -8.13 -12.80 -4.49
C ALA A 134 -9.06 -11.91 -3.66
N MET A 135 -8.54 -11.21 -2.64
CA MET A 135 -9.34 -10.30 -1.82
C MET A 135 -9.84 -9.08 -2.62
N VAL A 136 -9.01 -8.55 -3.51
CA VAL A 136 -9.44 -7.51 -4.46
C VAL A 136 -10.53 -8.05 -5.39
N ALA A 137 -10.39 -9.25 -5.96
CA ALA A 137 -11.41 -9.88 -6.79
C ALA A 137 -12.76 -9.95 -6.05
N HIS A 138 -12.78 -10.49 -4.84
CA HIS A 138 -13.98 -10.54 -4.01
C HIS A 138 -14.56 -9.14 -3.72
N GLY A 139 -13.70 -8.16 -3.41
CA GLY A 139 -14.11 -6.78 -3.19
C GLY A 139 -14.77 -6.14 -4.42
N LEU A 140 -14.27 -6.45 -5.60
CA LEU A 140 -14.82 -5.97 -6.88
C LEU A 140 -16.01 -6.82 -7.38
N GLY A 141 -16.36 -7.92 -6.68
CA GLY A 141 -17.43 -8.83 -7.06
C GLY A 141 -17.04 -9.83 -8.15
N LEU A 142 -15.75 -9.94 -8.46
CA LEU A 142 -15.22 -10.99 -9.33
C LEU A 142 -15.05 -12.30 -8.54
N ASP A 143 -14.80 -13.39 -9.24
CA ASP A 143 -14.60 -14.69 -8.58
C ASP A 143 -13.17 -14.84 -8.10
N GLY A 144 -12.92 -14.47 -6.85
CA GLY A 144 -11.59 -14.57 -6.22
C GLY A 144 -11.18 -16.01 -5.88
N ASP A 145 -12.09 -16.99 -5.98
CA ASP A 145 -11.78 -18.42 -5.84
C ASP A 145 -11.30 -19.04 -7.17
N ASP A 146 -11.50 -18.36 -8.31
CA ASP A 146 -11.00 -18.78 -9.60
C ASP A 146 -9.55 -18.30 -9.81
N ASP A 147 -8.62 -19.24 -9.84
CA ASP A 147 -7.19 -18.96 -10.05
C ASP A 147 -6.91 -18.26 -11.39
N ALA A 148 -7.77 -18.41 -12.42
CA ALA A 148 -7.63 -17.71 -13.69
C ALA A 148 -7.95 -16.21 -13.51
N VAL A 149 -9.00 -15.88 -12.80
CA VAL A 149 -9.37 -14.48 -12.46
C VAL A 149 -8.27 -13.80 -11.63
N VAL A 150 -7.72 -14.51 -10.65
CA VAL A 150 -6.61 -14.02 -9.82
C VAL A 150 -5.36 -13.77 -10.67
N THR A 151 -5.06 -14.67 -11.60
CA THR A 151 -3.91 -14.55 -12.53
C THR A 151 -4.09 -13.36 -13.47
N ASP A 152 -5.28 -13.18 -14.03
CA ASP A 152 -5.58 -12.05 -14.92
C ASP A 152 -5.45 -10.73 -14.17
N LEU A 153 -5.99 -10.63 -12.94
CA LEU A 153 -5.85 -9.44 -12.12
C LEU A 153 -4.40 -9.09 -11.81
N LEU A 154 -3.57 -10.09 -11.48
CA LEU A 154 -2.13 -9.89 -11.25
C LEU A 154 -1.42 -9.43 -12.53
N GLY A 155 -1.80 -9.95 -13.69
CA GLY A 155 -1.29 -9.53 -14.99
C GLY A 155 -1.65 -8.08 -15.31
N TRP A 156 -2.93 -7.71 -15.23
CA TRP A 156 -3.37 -6.34 -15.48
C TRP A 156 -2.74 -5.34 -14.50
N TYR A 157 -2.70 -5.72 -13.22
CA TYR A 157 -2.06 -4.93 -12.18
C TYR A 157 -0.59 -4.63 -12.51
N ALA A 158 0.21 -5.63 -12.92
CA ALA A 158 1.62 -5.46 -13.23
C ALA A 158 1.85 -4.43 -14.36
N GLU A 159 1.05 -4.49 -15.43
CA GLU A 159 1.14 -3.57 -16.55
C GLU A 159 0.69 -2.14 -16.18
N ILE A 160 -0.39 -2.02 -15.39
CA ILE A 160 -0.90 -0.73 -14.90
C ILE A 160 0.15 -0.07 -14.00
N VAL A 161 0.74 -0.80 -13.05
CA VAL A 161 1.79 -0.29 -12.14
C VAL A 161 3.02 0.18 -12.92
N THR A 162 3.46 -0.61 -13.90
CA THR A 162 4.58 -0.24 -14.78
C THR A 162 4.28 1.07 -15.51
N SER A 163 3.07 1.22 -16.03
CA SER A 163 2.63 2.43 -16.71
C SER A 163 2.53 3.65 -15.79
N VAL A 164 1.99 3.48 -14.56
CA VAL A 164 1.91 4.54 -13.54
C VAL A 164 3.31 4.99 -13.12
N SER A 165 4.22 4.06 -12.87
CA SER A 165 5.61 4.35 -12.49
C SER A 165 6.34 5.09 -13.60
N GLY A 166 6.17 4.67 -14.86
CA GLY A 166 6.71 5.37 -16.02
C GLY A 166 6.16 6.78 -16.19
N ALA A 167 4.85 6.97 -15.96
CA ALA A 167 4.20 8.26 -16.01
C ALA A 167 4.67 9.21 -14.88
N ALA A 168 4.93 8.67 -13.69
CA ALA A 168 5.52 9.42 -12.57
C ALA A 168 6.93 9.91 -12.89
N ALA A 169 7.70 9.15 -13.66
CA ALA A 169 9.01 9.55 -14.19
C ALA A 169 8.94 10.50 -15.40
N GLY A 170 7.74 11.03 -15.73
CA GLY A 170 7.52 11.94 -16.85
C GLY A 170 7.32 11.30 -18.22
N GLY A 171 7.27 9.95 -18.27
CA GLY A 171 7.02 9.19 -19.52
C GLY A 171 5.55 9.21 -19.97
N PRO A 172 5.26 8.68 -21.17
CA PRO A 172 3.89 8.45 -21.62
C PRO A 172 3.26 7.26 -20.92
N VAL A 173 1.93 7.18 -20.94
CA VAL A 173 1.18 5.96 -20.63
C VAL A 173 1.58 4.89 -21.64
N THR A 174 1.95 3.69 -21.19
CA THR A 174 2.36 2.59 -22.07
C THR A 174 1.16 1.96 -22.77
N SER A 175 1.35 1.39 -23.97
CA SER A 175 0.28 0.64 -24.66
C SER A 175 -0.18 -0.56 -23.83
N ALA A 176 0.75 -1.30 -23.20
CA ALA A 176 0.43 -2.44 -22.34
C ALA A 176 -0.42 -2.02 -21.13
N GLY A 177 -0.08 -0.88 -20.48
CA GLY A 177 -0.89 -0.36 -19.39
C GLY A 177 -2.28 0.09 -19.84
N ALA A 178 -2.42 0.70 -21.01
CA ALA A 178 -3.71 1.06 -21.59
C ALA A 178 -4.56 -0.17 -21.95
N GLU A 179 -3.95 -1.19 -22.52
CA GLU A 179 -4.61 -2.46 -22.84
C GLU A 179 -5.05 -3.21 -21.57
N ALA A 180 -4.22 -3.26 -20.54
CA ALA A 180 -4.55 -3.85 -19.26
C ALA A 180 -5.73 -3.12 -18.59
N MET A 181 -5.74 -1.78 -18.61
CA MET A 181 -6.86 -0.99 -18.10
C MET A 181 -8.16 -1.25 -18.90
N ALA A 182 -8.08 -1.38 -20.22
CA ALA A 182 -9.22 -1.71 -21.07
C ALA A 182 -9.75 -3.14 -20.80
N ALA A 183 -8.89 -4.11 -20.55
CA ALA A 183 -9.26 -5.49 -20.20
C ALA A 183 -9.96 -5.52 -18.83
N LEU A 184 -9.40 -4.86 -17.82
CA LEU A 184 -10.02 -4.70 -16.50
C LEU A 184 -11.40 -4.06 -16.62
N ALA A 185 -11.51 -2.94 -17.33
CA ALA A 185 -12.78 -2.23 -17.54
C ALA A 185 -13.82 -3.12 -18.24
N THR A 186 -13.40 -3.94 -19.19
CA THR A 186 -14.28 -4.90 -19.90
C THR A 186 -14.80 -5.96 -18.94
N SER A 187 -13.94 -6.53 -18.10
CA SER A 187 -14.33 -7.52 -17.08
C SER A 187 -15.30 -6.91 -16.06
N LEU A 188 -15.04 -5.69 -15.58
CA LEU A 188 -15.90 -5.00 -14.62
C LEU A 188 -17.26 -4.62 -15.22
N ARG A 189 -17.33 -4.16 -16.49
CA ARG A 189 -18.61 -3.89 -17.18
C ARG A 189 -19.45 -5.17 -17.34
N ALA A 190 -18.82 -6.29 -17.68
CA ALA A 190 -19.49 -7.58 -17.77
C ALA A 190 -20.09 -7.97 -16.40
N HIS A 191 -19.35 -7.77 -15.31
CA HIS A 191 -19.84 -8.01 -13.96
C HIS A 191 -21.03 -7.09 -13.60
N LEU A 192 -20.94 -5.79 -13.87
CA LEU A 192 -22.03 -4.82 -13.61
C LEU A 192 -23.30 -5.19 -14.37
N GLY A 193 -23.19 -5.73 -15.60
CA GLY A 193 -24.32 -6.21 -16.40
C GLY A 193 -24.90 -7.56 -15.95
N GLY A 194 -24.16 -8.33 -15.14
CA GLY A 194 -24.52 -9.71 -14.77
C GLY A 194 -25.52 -9.88 -13.63
N GLY A 195 -25.96 -8.82 -12.98
CA GLY A 195 -27.00 -8.82 -11.94
C GLY A 195 -26.57 -9.47 -10.60
N ARG A 196 -25.30 -9.77 -10.40
CA ARG A 196 -24.75 -10.23 -9.12
C ARG A 196 -24.53 -9.05 -8.19
N SER A 197 -24.98 -9.15 -6.94
CA SER A 197 -24.70 -8.11 -5.93
C SER A 197 -23.19 -8.03 -5.64
N SER A 198 -22.68 -6.82 -5.67
CA SER A 198 -21.28 -6.52 -5.32
C SER A 198 -21.13 -5.06 -4.89
N LEU A 199 -19.99 -4.72 -4.33
CA LEU A 199 -19.62 -3.36 -3.97
C LEU A 199 -19.77 -2.39 -5.17
N LEU A 200 -19.39 -2.82 -6.37
CA LEU A 200 -19.48 -1.99 -7.57
C LEU A 200 -20.94 -1.82 -8.05
N VAL A 201 -21.73 -2.89 -8.02
CA VAL A 201 -23.17 -2.83 -8.37
C VAL A 201 -23.90 -1.90 -7.41
N ASP A 202 -23.61 -1.98 -6.12
CA ASP A 202 -24.23 -1.11 -5.12
C ASP A 202 -23.80 0.37 -5.31
N ALA A 203 -22.54 0.61 -5.70
CA ALA A 203 -22.04 1.95 -5.99
C ALA A 203 -22.75 2.60 -7.18
N VAL A 204 -22.96 1.85 -8.27
CA VAL A 204 -23.72 2.34 -9.45
C VAL A 204 -25.20 2.52 -9.09
N ALA A 205 -25.80 1.56 -8.39
CA ALA A 205 -27.23 1.62 -7.99
C ALA A 205 -27.53 2.80 -7.06
N GLY A 206 -26.54 3.28 -6.32
CA GLY A 206 -26.63 4.49 -5.49
C GLY A 206 -26.86 5.77 -6.30
N GLY A 207 -26.60 5.77 -7.61
CA GLY A 207 -26.91 6.84 -8.54
C GLY A 207 -26.06 8.11 -8.39
N THR A 208 -25.00 8.09 -7.58
CA THR A 208 -24.09 9.22 -7.38
C THR A 208 -22.90 9.17 -8.35
N LEU A 209 -22.57 7.98 -8.86
CA LEU A 209 -21.51 7.73 -9.84
C LEU A 209 -22.09 6.99 -11.05
N ASP A 210 -21.56 7.28 -12.22
CA ASP A 210 -21.81 6.47 -13.41
C ASP A 210 -20.89 5.22 -13.46
N ALA A 211 -21.11 4.36 -14.45
CA ALA A 211 -20.37 3.11 -14.57
C ALA A 211 -18.87 3.32 -14.83
N GLU A 212 -18.49 4.34 -15.59
CA GLU A 212 -17.09 4.63 -15.91
C GLU A 212 -16.36 5.21 -14.69
N GLU A 213 -17.00 6.08 -13.92
CA GLU A 213 -16.49 6.59 -12.66
C GLU A 213 -16.27 5.45 -11.65
N VAL A 214 -17.21 4.52 -11.52
CA VAL A 214 -17.09 3.32 -10.67
C VAL A 214 -15.94 2.43 -11.15
N ILE A 215 -15.72 2.28 -12.47
CA ILE A 215 -14.60 1.50 -13.02
C ILE A 215 -13.25 2.17 -12.69
N SER A 216 -13.15 3.50 -12.80
CA SER A 216 -11.94 4.23 -12.40
C SER A 216 -11.62 4.04 -10.92
N ASP A 217 -12.63 4.15 -10.05
CA ASP A 217 -12.48 3.90 -8.61
C ASP A 217 -12.12 2.43 -8.32
N ALA A 218 -12.70 1.46 -9.05
CA ALA A 218 -12.37 0.05 -8.95
C ALA A 218 -10.91 -0.24 -9.35
N ALA A 219 -10.41 0.43 -10.38
CA ALA A 219 -8.99 0.32 -10.77
C ALA A 219 -8.05 0.82 -9.67
N VAL A 220 -8.42 1.90 -8.98
CA VAL A 220 -7.68 2.40 -7.80
C VAL A 220 -7.76 1.42 -6.64
N LEU A 221 -8.92 0.81 -6.37
CA LEU A 221 -9.05 -0.23 -5.35
C LEU A 221 -8.20 -1.46 -5.68
N MET A 222 -8.14 -1.87 -6.94
CA MET A 222 -7.26 -2.95 -7.39
C MET A 222 -5.79 -2.60 -7.19
N PHE A 223 -5.35 -1.46 -7.69
CA PHE A 223 -3.99 -0.98 -7.58
C PHE A 223 -3.54 -0.85 -6.12
N GLY A 224 -4.34 -0.13 -5.31
CA GLY A 224 -4.05 0.06 -3.90
C GLY A 224 -4.14 -1.21 -3.06
N GLY A 225 -5.02 -2.14 -3.43
CA GLY A 225 -5.25 -3.38 -2.68
C GLY A 225 -4.19 -4.45 -2.94
N ILE A 226 -3.70 -4.60 -4.16
CA ILE A 226 -2.71 -5.65 -4.49
C ILE A 226 -1.31 -5.21 -4.04
N GLU A 227 -0.80 -4.08 -4.56
CA GLU A 227 0.59 -3.65 -4.33
C GLU A 227 0.91 -3.49 -2.85
N THR A 228 0.05 -2.78 -2.15
CA THR A 228 0.34 -2.40 -0.77
C THR A 228 0.12 -3.55 0.21
N THR A 229 -0.87 -4.41 -0.01
CA THR A 229 -1.11 -5.57 0.86
C THR A 229 -0.02 -6.64 0.67
N GLU A 230 0.38 -6.92 -0.57
CA GLU A 230 1.55 -7.76 -0.86
C GLU A 230 2.78 -7.23 -0.10
N ALA A 231 3.07 -5.93 -0.26
CA ALA A 231 4.19 -5.29 0.42
C ALA A 231 4.09 -5.37 1.96
N MET A 232 2.91 -5.15 2.54
CA MET A 232 2.70 -5.26 3.99
C MET A 232 3.02 -6.65 4.52
N ILE A 233 2.56 -7.71 3.82
CA ILE A 233 2.83 -9.11 4.22
C ILE A 233 4.33 -9.38 4.16
N LEU A 234 4.99 -9.00 3.05
CA LEU A 234 6.42 -9.25 2.85
C LEU A 234 7.28 -8.45 3.84
N ASN A 235 6.98 -7.16 4.06
CA ASN A 235 7.70 -6.32 5.00
C ASN A 235 7.53 -6.84 6.45
N ALA A 236 6.32 -7.25 6.83
CA ALA A 236 6.08 -7.82 8.16
C ALA A 236 6.89 -9.10 8.37
N LEU A 237 6.93 -10.00 7.39
CA LEU A 237 7.74 -11.21 7.45
C LEU A 237 9.23 -10.91 7.44
N TRP A 238 9.69 -9.92 6.66
CA TRP A 238 11.07 -9.47 6.66
C TRP A 238 11.56 -9.10 8.07
N PHE A 239 10.80 -8.23 8.76
CA PHE A 239 11.17 -7.81 10.12
C PHE A 239 11.02 -8.95 11.14
N VAL A 240 9.90 -9.66 11.13
CA VAL A 240 9.63 -10.74 12.09
C VAL A 240 10.69 -11.83 12.00
N LEU A 241 11.10 -12.24 10.80
CA LEU A 241 12.07 -13.31 10.60
C LEU A 241 13.51 -12.80 10.71
N GLY A 242 13.81 -11.58 10.24
CA GLY A 242 15.12 -10.94 10.31
C GLY A 242 15.55 -10.62 11.73
N GLU A 243 14.66 -10.05 12.52
CA GLU A 243 14.87 -9.74 13.95
C GLU A 243 14.71 -10.97 14.85
N ARG A 244 14.43 -12.15 14.26
CA ARG A 244 14.16 -13.39 14.98
C ARG A 244 13.12 -13.22 16.11
N TRP A 245 12.15 -12.35 15.84
CA TRP A 245 11.07 -12.12 16.78
C TRP A 245 10.20 -13.38 16.89
N ILE A 246 10.07 -13.92 18.12
CA ILE A 246 9.32 -15.13 18.36
C ILE A 246 7.94 -14.75 18.92
N PRO A 247 6.83 -15.12 18.25
CA PRO A 247 5.48 -14.91 18.77
C PRO A 247 5.15 -15.85 19.92
N GLY A 248 5.89 -15.84 20.98
CA GLY A 248 5.71 -16.78 22.09
C GLY A 248 5.35 -16.12 23.41
N THR A 249 5.55 -14.84 23.51
CA THR A 249 5.30 -14.07 24.72
C THR A 249 4.02 -13.25 24.69
N SER A 250 3.30 -13.19 23.55
CA SER A 250 2.20 -12.22 23.35
C SER A 250 0.93 -12.77 22.66
N GLY A 251 0.85 -14.05 22.31
CA GLY A 251 -0.35 -14.66 21.66
C GLY A 251 -0.71 -13.99 20.31
N PRO A 252 -1.98 -14.09 19.85
CA PRO A 252 -2.45 -13.46 18.61
C PRO A 252 -2.25 -11.94 18.57
N SER A 253 -2.29 -11.27 19.71
CA SER A 253 -2.00 -9.83 19.83
C SER A 253 -0.55 -9.49 19.46
N GLY A 254 0.40 -10.41 19.61
CA GLY A 254 1.79 -10.21 19.26
C GLY A 254 2.03 -10.06 17.75
N VAL A 255 1.35 -10.86 16.92
CA VAL A 255 1.43 -10.71 15.45
C VAL A 255 0.90 -9.34 15.03
N ALA A 256 -0.23 -8.90 15.59
CA ALA A 256 -0.80 -7.61 15.25
C ALA A 256 0.14 -6.43 15.61
N THR A 257 0.82 -6.47 16.76
CA THR A 257 1.77 -5.42 17.14
C THR A 257 3.05 -5.46 16.30
N ALA A 258 3.52 -6.65 15.90
CA ALA A 258 4.65 -6.79 14.99
C ALA A 258 4.32 -6.24 13.58
N VAL A 259 3.10 -6.47 13.09
CA VAL A 259 2.61 -5.87 11.84
C VAL A 259 2.55 -4.35 11.93
N GLU A 260 2.02 -3.77 13.02
CA GLU A 260 1.99 -2.31 13.20
C GLU A 260 3.40 -1.72 13.27
N GLU A 261 4.36 -2.40 13.90
CA GLU A 261 5.74 -1.91 13.96
C GLU A 261 6.44 -2.03 12.61
N SER A 262 6.18 -3.10 11.84
CA SER A 262 6.71 -3.21 10.47
C SER A 262 6.16 -2.11 9.57
N LEU A 263 4.85 -1.78 9.67
CA LEU A 263 4.21 -0.67 8.97
C LEU A 263 4.86 0.68 9.32
N ARG A 264 5.24 0.86 10.59
CA ARG A 264 5.95 2.07 11.01
C ARG A 264 7.34 2.14 10.37
N LEU A 265 8.10 1.06 10.40
CA LEU A 265 9.47 1.02 9.90
C LEU A 265 9.54 1.05 8.38
N GLU A 266 8.69 0.29 7.71
CA GLU A 266 8.71 0.15 6.26
C GLU A 266 7.26 0.17 5.73
N PRO A 267 6.64 1.36 5.62
CA PRO A 267 5.31 1.48 5.04
C PRO A 267 5.33 1.05 3.58
N ALA A 268 4.32 0.29 3.17
CA ALA A 268 4.20 -0.22 1.81
C ALA A 268 4.19 0.92 0.76
N ALA A 269 3.44 1.99 1.03
CA ALA A 269 3.59 3.27 0.33
C ALA A 269 4.55 4.13 1.14
N ALA A 270 5.76 4.36 0.63
CA ALA A 270 6.80 5.11 1.33
C ALA A 270 6.62 6.62 1.21
N VAL A 271 6.00 7.05 0.11
CA VAL A 271 5.74 8.46 -0.20
C VAL A 271 4.35 8.63 -0.81
N VAL A 272 3.81 9.83 -0.68
CA VAL A 272 2.57 10.25 -1.36
C VAL A 272 2.70 11.69 -1.86
N ASP A 273 2.25 11.93 -3.08
CA ASP A 273 2.36 13.21 -3.76
C ASP A 273 1.25 14.17 -3.38
N ARG A 274 1.59 15.44 -3.32
CA ARG A 274 0.70 16.60 -3.26
C ARG A 274 1.25 17.73 -4.11
N TYR A 275 0.41 18.66 -4.46
CA TYR A 275 0.78 19.85 -5.21
C TYR A 275 0.30 21.10 -4.47
N ALA A 276 1.21 22.05 -4.23
CA ALA A 276 0.85 23.28 -3.53
C ALA A 276 -0.10 24.14 -4.40
N THR A 277 -1.25 24.53 -3.86
CA THR A 277 -2.26 25.34 -4.60
C THR A 277 -1.93 26.83 -4.64
N ALA A 278 -1.09 27.30 -3.71
CA ALA A 278 -0.61 28.66 -3.58
C ALA A 278 0.77 28.67 -2.92
N ASP A 279 1.43 29.83 -2.90
CA ASP A 279 2.63 30.02 -2.10
C ASP A 279 2.31 29.80 -0.62
N VAL A 280 3.10 28.96 0.04
CA VAL A 280 2.90 28.56 1.44
C VAL A 280 4.21 28.41 2.16
N VAL A 281 4.21 28.62 3.47
CA VAL A 281 5.38 28.33 4.33
C VAL A 281 5.07 27.05 5.12
N LEU A 282 5.83 25.98 4.84
CA LEU A 282 5.70 24.68 5.50
C LEU A 282 6.94 24.41 6.35
N ALA A 283 6.76 24.30 7.66
CA ALA A 283 7.87 24.09 8.63
C ALA A 283 9.06 25.05 8.43
N GLY A 284 8.78 26.33 8.10
CA GLY A 284 9.80 27.36 7.87
C GLY A 284 10.39 27.40 6.46
N THR A 285 10.02 26.46 5.57
CA THR A 285 10.43 26.44 4.16
C THR A 285 9.35 27.05 3.26
N ALA A 286 9.71 28.03 2.44
CA ALA A 286 8.82 28.56 1.42
C ALA A 286 8.63 27.53 0.30
N VAL A 287 7.37 27.22 -0.02
CA VAL A 287 6.95 26.33 -1.09
C VAL A 287 6.12 27.13 -2.07
N GLU A 288 6.50 27.15 -3.33
CA GLU A 288 5.85 27.91 -4.38
C GLU A 288 4.57 27.22 -4.86
N ALA A 289 3.63 28.02 -5.34
CA ALA A 289 2.41 27.54 -5.99
C ALA A 289 2.75 26.59 -7.15
N GLY A 290 2.03 25.47 -7.24
CA GLY A 290 2.24 24.43 -8.25
C GLY A 290 3.44 23.50 -7.97
N ALA A 291 4.19 23.71 -6.89
CA ALA A 291 5.30 22.82 -6.54
C ALA A 291 4.81 21.41 -6.14
N LEU A 292 5.56 20.38 -6.54
CA LEU A 292 5.40 19.03 -6.01
C LEU A 292 5.86 19.01 -4.55
N VAL A 293 5.04 18.46 -3.68
CA VAL A 293 5.30 18.24 -2.25
C VAL A 293 5.12 16.75 -1.97
N GLU A 294 6.21 16.02 -1.99
CA GLU A 294 6.22 14.58 -1.72
C GLU A 294 6.33 14.35 -0.21
N VAL A 295 5.32 13.71 0.36
CA VAL A 295 5.28 13.39 1.80
C VAL A 295 5.90 12.01 2.03
N SER A 296 7.08 11.97 2.65
CA SER A 296 7.70 10.71 3.03
C SER A 296 7.03 10.13 4.29
N LEU A 297 6.15 9.14 4.09
CA LEU A 297 5.56 8.38 5.19
C LEU A 297 6.64 7.59 5.93
N ALA A 298 7.62 7.04 5.19
CA ALA A 298 8.79 6.35 5.75
C ALA A 298 9.62 7.27 6.64
N GLY A 299 9.86 8.51 6.21
CA GLY A 299 10.57 9.52 7.00
C GLY A 299 9.78 9.95 8.24
N ALA A 300 8.49 10.27 8.08
CA ALA A 300 7.61 10.70 9.16
C ALA A 300 7.43 9.62 10.24
N ASN A 301 7.40 8.35 9.85
CA ASN A 301 7.27 7.20 10.76
C ASN A 301 8.55 6.88 11.54
N ARG A 302 9.67 7.47 11.15
CA ARG A 302 10.95 7.39 11.87
C ARG A 302 11.34 8.71 12.53
N ASP A 303 10.38 9.60 12.77
CA ASP A 303 10.62 10.86 13.47
C ASP A 303 10.90 10.57 14.96
N PRO A 304 12.11 10.90 15.50
CA PRO A 304 12.48 10.62 16.87
C PRO A 304 11.66 11.42 17.90
N ALA A 305 11.03 12.54 17.48
CA ALA A 305 10.15 13.30 18.33
C ALA A 305 8.87 12.53 18.69
N GLU A 306 8.44 11.61 17.82
CA GLU A 306 7.28 10.75 18.04
C GLU A 306 7.69 9.34 18.49
N PHE A 307 8.76 8.78 17.89
CA PHE A 307 9.18 7.40 18.06
C PHE A 307 10.64 7.34 18.59
N PRO A 308 10.87 7.35 19.91
CA PRO A 308 12.22 7.21 20.48
C PRO A 308 12.92 5.94 19.99
N GLY A 309 14.21 6.04 19.59
CA GLY A 309 14.93 4.94 18.96
C GLY A 309 14.25 4.48 17.67
N PRO A 310 14.06 5.39 16.69
CA PRO A 310 13.10 5.20 15.59
C PRO A 310 13.46 4.05 14.63
N ASP A 311 14.72 3.64 14.59
CA ASP A 311 15.20 2.61 13.66
C ASP A 311 15.14 1.19 14.24
N ARG A 312 14.80 1.06 15.53
CA ARG A 312 14.69 -0.24 16.19
C ARG A 312 13.31 -0.86 15.97
N PHE A 313 13.26 -2.12 15.59
CA PHE A 313 12.02 -2.91 15.57
C PHE A 313 11.59 -3.23 17.01
N ASP A 314 10.50 -2.66 17.45
CA ASP A 314 10.00 -2.81 18.80
C ASP A 314 8.46 -2.89 18.85
N PRO A 315 7.89 -4.08 18.69
CA PRO A 315 6.43 -4.29 18.73
C PRO A 315 5.76 -3.95 20.08
N THR A 316 6.54 -3.57 21.10
CA THR A 316 6.00 -3.21 22.41
C THR A 316 5.78 -1.72 22.59
N ARG A 317 6.05 -0.91 21.57
CA ARG A 317 5.87 0.56 21.64
C ARG A 317 4.42 0.92 21.97
N PRO A 318 4.19 1.86 22.91
CA PRO A 318 2.83 2.25 23.29
C PRO A 318 2.12 3.09 22.21
N ASN A 319 2.87 3.65 21.26
CA ASN A 319 2.40 4.60 20.25
C ASN A 319 2.39 4.05 18.81
N LEU A 320 2.39 2.71 18.62
CA LEU A 320 2.41 2.06 17.30
C LEU A 320 1.33 2.60 16.35
N ARG A 321 0.12 2.80 16.84
CA ARG A 321 -1.00 3.30 16.02
C ARG A 321 -0.91 4.78 15.62
N ARG A 322 0.13 5.48 16.04
CA ARG A 322 0.40 6.86 15.60
C ARG A 322 1.22 6.92 14.31
N GLN A 323 1.63 5.78 13.77
CA GLN A 323 2.27 5.68 12.47
C GLN A 323 1.35 6.21 11.34
N LEU A 324 1.97 6.64 10.22
CA LEU A 324 1.28 7.25 9.08
C LEU A 324 1.29 6.37 7.82
N ALA A 325 1.54 5.06 7.92
CA ALA A 325 1.59 4.18 6.74
C ALA A 325 0.30 4.16 5.92
N PHE A 326 -0.82 4.55 6.52
CA PHE A 326 -2.11 4.69 5.85
C PHE A 326 -2.49 6.15 5.56
N ALA A 327 -1.52 7.04 5.56
CA ALA A 327 -1.68 8.50 5.44
C ALA A 327 -2.55 9.10 6.57
N SER A 328 -3.13 10.27 6.33
CA SER A 328 -4.01 11.01 7.25
C SER A 328 -4.90 11.97 6.47
N GLY A 329 -5.98 12.46 7.08
CA GLY A 329 -6.88 13.43 6.44
C GLY A 329 -7.87 12.79 5.48
N PRO A 330 -8.39 13.54 4.49
CA PRO A 330 -9.44 13.06 3.58
C PRO A 330 -9.05 11.79 2.81
N HIS A 331 -7.79 11.69 2.40
CA HIS A 331 -7.24 10.55 1.65
C HIS A 331 -6.65 9.45 2.55
N VAL A 332 -7.08 9.35 3.82
CA VAL A 332 -6.71 8.20 4.66
C VAL A 332 -7.12 6.90 3.97
N CYS A 333 -6.26 5.88 4.01
CA CYS A 333 -6.49 4.62 3.31
C CYS A 333 -7.85 4.00 3.66
N LEU A 334 -8.66 3.72 2.64
CA LEU A 334 -9.97 3.10 2.78
C LEU A 334 -9.86 1.64 3.26
N GLY A 335 -8.88 0.90 2.71
CA GLY A 335 -8.67 -0.53 2.95
C GLY A 335 -7.82 -0.85 4.17
N MET A 336 -7.45 0.11 5.02
CA MET A 336 -6.45 -0.09 6.07
C MET A 336 -6.75 -1.24 7.04
N ASP A 337 -8.02 -1.47 7.36
CA ASP A 337 -8.39 -2.54 8.31
C ASP A 337 -8.45 -3.91 7.62
N LEU A 338 -8.82 -3.96 6.33
CA LEU A 338 -8.73 -5.18 5.52
C LEU A 338 -7.27 -5.59 5.34
N ALA A 339 -6.39 -4.68 4.94
CA ALA A 339 -4.97 -4.94 4.77
C ALA A 339 -4.30 -5.43 6.08
N ARG A 340 -4.70 -4.89 7.23
CA ARG A 340 -4.28 -5.40 8.55
C ARG A 340 -4.76 -6.82 8.80
N LEU A 341 -6.01 -7.12 8.50
CA LEU A 341 -6.59 -8.46 8.64
C LEU A 341 -5.83 -9.45 7.78
N GLU A 342 -5.67 -9.18 6.49
CA GLU A 342 -4.95 -10.04 5.56
C GLU A 342 -3.51 -10.29 6.03
N THR A 343 -2.79 -9.24 6.39
CA THR A 343 -1.40 -9.34 6.85
C THR A 343 -1.30 -10.14 8.14
N CYS A 344 -2.14 -9.85 9.14
CA CYS A 344 -2.10 -10.57 10.42
C CYS A 344 -2.43 -12.06 10.27
N VAL A 345 -3.43 -12.40 9.46
CA VAL A 345 -3.84 -13.80 9.25
C VAL A 345 -2.77 -14.55 8.45
N ALA A 346 -2.21 -13.94 7.38
CA ALA A 346 -1.16 -14.55 6.57
C ALA A 346 0.13 -14.79 7.37
N VAL A 347 0.64 -13.76 8.05
CA VAL A 347 1.85 -13.86 8.89
C VAL A 347 1.64 -14.88 10.01
N GLY A 348 0.51 -14.82 10.70
CA GLY A 348 0.18 -15.77 11.78
C GLY A 348 0.14 -17.22 11.31
N ALA A 349 -0.51 -17.48 10.16
CA ALA A 349 -0.61 -18.83 9.59
C ALA A 349 0.75 -19.37 9.14
N LEU A 350 1.58 -18.55 8.48
CA LEU A 350 2.93 -18.94 8.06
C LEU A 350 3.81 -19.32 9.25
N LEU A 351 3.82 -18.50 10.31
CA LEU A 351 4.59 -18.76 11.53
C LEU A 351 4.11 -20.02 12.26
N GLN A 352 2.81 -20.28 12.25
CA GLN A 352 2.23 -21.47 12.90
C GLN A 352 2.43 -22.74 12.09
N ARG A 353 2.28 -22.66 10.76
CA ARG A 353 2.25 -23.84 9.89
C ARG A 353 3.64 -24.31 9.45
N LEU A 354 4.63 -23.41 9.41
CA LEU A 354 5.99 -23.66 8.93
C LEU A 354 7.00 -23.61 10.10
N PRO A 355 7.28 -24.73 10.79
CA PRO A 355 8.11 -24.73 11.99
C PRO A 355 9.53 -24.25 11.74
N GLY A 356 10.00 -23.26 12.52
CA GLY A 356 11.34 -22.69 12.36
C GLY A 356 11.52 -21.95 11.04
N LEU A 357 10.43 -21.32 10.56
CA LEU A 357 10.44 -20.43 9.39
C LEU A 357 11.52 -19.36 9.55
N ARG A 358 12.32 -19.16 8.52
CA ARG A 358 13.40 -18.18 8.47
C ARG A 358 13.61 -17.66 7.04
N LEU A 359 14.15 -16.48 6.92
CA LEU A 359 14.62 -15.96 5.63
C LEU A 359 15.73 -16.87 5.09
N ALA A 360 15.71 -17.12 3.78
CA ALA A 360 16.84 -17.74 3.10
C ALA A 360 18.01 -16.75 3.03
N GLU A 361 19.22 -17.28 2.96
CA GLU A 361 20.43 -16.46 2.77
C GLU A 361 20.35 -15.69 1.45
N GLY A 362 20.69 -14.41 1.50
CA GLY A 362 20.64 -13.52 0.32
C GLY A 362 19.26 -12.98 -0.03
N THR A 363 18.22 -13.22 0.78
CA THR A 363 16.91 -12.57 0.57
C THR A 363 17.09 -11.04 0.62
N PRO A 364 16.67 -10.29 -0.45
CA PRO A 364 16.93 -8.86 -0.54
C PRO A 364 16.08 -8.07 0.47
N PRO A 365 16.58 -6.92 0.94
CA PRO A 365 15.80 -6.01 1.79
C PRO A 365 14.67 -5.35 0.98
N PRO A 366 13.69 -4.69 1.66
CA PRO A 366 12.72 -3.84 1.00
C PRO A 366 13.37 -2.70 0.23
N THR A 367 12.98 -2.55 -1.05
CA THR A 367 13.45 -1.48 -1.95
C THR A 367 12.27 -0.86 -2.69
N GLY A 368 12.50 0.25 -3.36
CA GLY A 368 11.50 0.98 -4.14
C GLY A 368 11.37 2.44 -3.68
N LEU A 369 11.07 3.34 -4.61
CA LEU A 369 10.92 4.76 -4.32
C LEU A 369 9.53 5.07 -3.72
N VAL A 370 8.47 4.67 -4.44
CA VAL A 370 7.08 4.93 -4.05
C VAL A 370 6.51 3.79 -3.23
N PHE A 371 6.59 2.57 -3.75
CA PHE A 371 6.18 1.35 -3.05
C PHE A 371 7.40 0.55 -2.68
N ARG A 372 7.47 0.13 -1.41
CA ARG A 372 8.64 -0.54 -0.86
C ARG A 372 8.32 -1.93 -0.35
N LYS A 373 9.01 -2.92 -0.91
CA LYS A 373 8.94 -4.33 -0.52
C LYS A 373 10.19 -5.07 -0.96
N PRO A 374 10.51 -6.24 -0.39
CA PRO A 374 11.48 -7.15 -0.99
C PRO A 374 11.02 -7.55 -2.40
N GLU A 375 11.92 -7.55 -3.37
CA GLU A 375 11.62 -8.01 -4.74
C GLU A 375 11.15 -9.46 -4.74
N ARG A 376 11.72 -10.26 -3.85
CA ARG A 376 11.35 -11.64 -3.56
C ARG A 376 11.55 -11.93 -2.08
N LEU A 377 10.76 -12.84 -1.50
CA LEU A 377 10.92 -13.27 -0.11
C LEU A 377 11.10 -14.78 -0.04
N ASP A 378 12.35 -15.20 -0.18
CA ASP A 378 12.72 -16.61 -0.08
C ASP A 378 12.81 -17.03 1.38
N VAL A 379 12.17 -18.13 1.72
CA VAL A 379 12.13 -18.69 3.06
C VAL A 379 12.46 -20.17 3.08
N SER A 380 12.86 -20.65 4.25
CA SER A 380 13.00 -22.07 4.53
C SER A 380 12.48 -22.41 5.93
N TRP A 381 12.07 -23.67 6.13
CA TRP A 381 11.57 -24.17 7.42
C TRP A 381 12.01 -25.61 7.70
N ARG A 382 11.76 -26.11 8.92
CA ARG A 382 12.12 -27.47 9.33
C ARG A 382 11.03 -28.47 8.93
N ALA A 383 11.36 -29.77 8.88
CA ALA A 383 10.35 -30.81 8.87
C ALA A 383 9.50 -30.75 10.14
N GLN A 384 8.23 -31.06 10.02
CA GLN A 384 7.39 -31.39 11.19
C GLN A 384 7.81 -32.69 11.80
#